data_16d2426b2ec3ace3384df301d64395ec
#
_entry.id   16d2426b2ec3ace3384df301d64395ec
#
_cell.length_a   1.000
_cell.length_b   1.000
_cell.length_c   1.000
_cell.angle_alpha   90.00
_cell.angle_beta   90.00
_cell.angle_gamma   90.00
#
_symmetry.space_group_name_H-M   'P 1'
#
loop_
_entity.id
_entity.type
_entity.pdbx_description
1 polymer ?
#
loop_
_entity_poly.entity_id
_entity_poly.type
_entity_poly.pdbx_seq_one_letter_code
_entity_poly.pdbx_strand_id
1 'polypeptide(L)'
;MKMISSIRSTALLFVTALFFAGSTFAAEIQVITSGAFAEALKALVPEYEKQSPNKVLISYGSSMGGAPDSIPSRLARDEKFDVLILAGPALEGFIKSGAVQPGSRVDLVASVIGVAVKAGAPKPDISTVPALKETLLNAKSVAYSASASGTYLSTELFPKLGIAEQMSKTAKKIYSERVGTVVARGDAELGFQQVSELIPIPGIDFVGEIPVEVQQTVLFSAGVTSNVNSLEASRDLIAFLASSKAAPTIQKAGLKPLLPALPWK
;
A
#
# COMPACT_ATOMS: atom_id res chain seq x y z
N MET A 1 22.71 -64.49 -66.15
CA MET A 1 21.47 -63.93 -65.59
C MET A 1 21.76 -63.54 -64.17
N LYS A 2 22.07 -62.26 -63.90
CA LYS A 2 22.42 -61.69 -62.56
C LYS A 2 21.31 -60.75 -62.13
N MET A 3 20.63 -61.13 -61.02
CA MET A 3 19.68 -60.30 -60.35
C MET A 3 20.42 -59.27 -59.44
N ILE A 4 20.17 -58.00 -59.64
CA ILE A 4 20.70 -56.92 -58.80
C ILE A 4 19.59 -56.61 -57.82
N SER A 5 19.85 -56.84 -56.51
CA SER A 5 19.00 -56.47 -55.39
C SER A 5 19.26 -55.02 -55.01
N SER A 6 18.21 -54.17 -55.06
CA SER A 6 18.25 -52.77 -54.68
C SER A 6 17.89 -52.63 -53.19
N ILE A 7 18.84 -52.22 -52.36
CA ILE A 7 18.61 -51.91 -50.93
C ILE A 7 18.22 -50.47 -50.88
N ARG A 8 16.95 -50.18 -50.48
CA ARG A 8 16.46 -48.80 -50.17
C ARG A 8 16.77 -48.52 -48.70
N SER A 9 17.74 -47.66 -48.45
CA SER A 9 18.05 -47.10 -47.15
C SER A 9 17.04 -46.00 -46.82
N THR A 10 16.16 -46.23 -45.85
CA THR A 10 15.25 -45.23 -45.28
C THR A 10 16.01 -44.51 -44.18
N ALA A 11 16.43 -43.27 -44.43
CA ALA A 11 17.02 -42.41 -43.43
C ALA A 11 15.90 -41.84 -42.52
N LEU A 12 15.89 -42.24 -41.26
CA LEU A 12 14.97 -41.74 -40.23
C LEU A 12 15.58 -40.45 -39.63
N LEU A 13 15.05 -39.27 -40.03
CA LEU A 13 15.41 -38.01 -39.47
C LEU A 13 14.77 -37.88 -38.09
N PHE A 14 15.56 -38.03 -37.00
CA PHE A 14 15.19 -37.66 -35.65
C PHE A 14 15.29 -36.13 -35.51
N VAL A 15 14.16 -35.43 -35.54
CA VAL A 15 14.09 -34.00 -35.17
C VAL A 15 14.05 -33.93 -33.65
N THR A 16 15.21 -33.65 -33.04
CA THR A 16 15.32 -33.39 -31.60
C THR A 16 14.80 -31.96 -31.35
N ALA A 17 13.55 -31.82 -30.92
CA ALA A 17 13.03 -30.56 -30.43
C ALA A 17 13.72 -30.21 -29.10
N LEU A 18 14.72 -29.33 -29.13
CA LEU A 18 15.26 -28.74 -27.91
C LEU A 18 14.18 -27.84 -27.31
N PHE A 19 13.51 -28.33 -26.29
CA PHE A 19 12.77 -27.47 -25.38
C PHE A 19 13.80 -26.60 -24.63
N PHE A 20 13.95 -25.34 -25.03
CA PHE A 20 14.55 -24.33 -24.20
C PHE A 20 13.59 -24.08 -23.03
N ALA A 21 13.73 -24.84 -21.95
CA ALA A 21 13.22 -24.46 -20.65
C ALA A 21 14.00 -23.21 -20.26
N GLY A 22 13.43 -22.03 -20.54
CA GLY A 22 13.97 -20.78 -20.06
C GLY A 22 14.09 -20.87 -18.55
N SER A 23 15.31 -20.93 -18.03
CA SER A 23 15.58 -20.85 -16.59
C SER A 23 15.08 -19.50 -16.12
N THR A 24 13.89 -19.45 -15.56
CA THR A 24 13.42 -18.28 -14.83
C THR A 24 14.30 -18.14 -13.58
N PHE A 25 15.32 -17.28 -13.67
CA PHE A 25 16.08 -16.92 -12.49
C PHE A 25 15.14 -16.26 -11.49
N ALA A 26 15.14 -16.75 -10.25
CA ALA A 26 14.43 -16.13 -9.15
C ALA A 26 14.92 -14.68 -8.98
N ALA A 27 14.01 -13.73 -9.15
CA ALA A 27 14.33 -12.31 -8.92
C ALA A 27 14.05 -11.94 -7.46
N GLU A 28 14.86 -11.05 -6.90
CA GLU A 28 14.55 -10.38 -5.64
C GLU A 28 13.92 -9.01 -5.97
N ILE A 29 12.71 -8.79 -5.49
CA ILE A 29 11.92 -7.57 -5.74
C ILE A 29 11.97 -6.71 -4.49
N GLN A 30 12.59 -5.55 -4.59
CA GLN A 30 12.65 -4.56 -3.50
C GLN A 30 11.38 -3.71 -3.52
N VAL A 31 10.51 -3.89 -2.54
CA VAL A 31 9.24 -3.16 -2.43
C VAL A 31 9.29 -2.21 -1.25
N ILE A 32 8.93 -0.95 -1.46
CA ILE A 32 8.61 -0.05 -0.35
C ILE A 32 7.12 0.27 -0.35
N THR A 33 6.49 0.11 0.81
CA THR A 33 5.07 0.38 0.98
C THR A 33 4.80 1.38 2.10
N SER A 34 3.76 2.18 1.91
CA SER A 34 3.24 3.00 2.99
C SER A 34 2.36 2.19 3.95
N GLY A 35 2.14 2.75 5.14
CA GLY A 35 1.47 2.06 6.24
C GLY A 35 0.11 1.46 5.86
N ALA A 36 -0.68 2.14 5.03
CA ALA A 36 -2.02 1.69 4.69
C ALA A 36 -2.06 0.31 3.99
N PHE A 37 -1.08 -0.01 3.14
CA PHE A 37 -1.02 -1.31 2.46
C PHE A 37 -0.07 -2.32 3.14
N ALA A 38 0.62 -1.92 4.21
CA ALA A 38 1.68 -2.69 4.84
C ALA A 38 1.22 -4.07 5.33
N GLU A 39 0.11 -4.15 6.05
CA GLU A 39 -0.38 -5.43 6.60
C GLU A 39 -0.93 -6.35 5.50
N ALA A 40 -1.61 -5.78 4.49
CA ALA A 40 -2.05 -6.54 3.32
C ALA A 40 -0.85 -7.12 2.57
N LEU A 41 0.19 -6.30 2.29
CA LEU A 41 1.40 -6.76 1.60
C LEU A 41 2.12 -7.85 2.38
N LYS A 42 2.31 -7.66 3.70
CA LYS A 42 2.94 -8.65 4.58
C LYS A 42 2.23 -10.00 4.55
N ALA A 43 0.90 -10.00 4.49
CA ALA A 43 0.11 -11.22 4.42
C ALA A 43 0.14 -11.86 3.01
N LEU A 44 0.17 -11.03 1.94
CA LEU A 44 0.13 -11.49 0.55
C LEU A 44 1.47 -11.99 0.01
N VAL A 45 2.61 -11.45 0.50
CA VAL A 45 3.94 -11.85 0.03
C VAL A 45 4.18 -13.36 0.15
N PRO A 46 3.90 -14.04 1.28
CA PRO A 46 4.03 -15.49 1.36
C PRO A 46 3.14 -16.27 0.37
N GLU A 47 1.97 -15.73 0.02
CA GLU A 47 1.06 -16.32 -0.96
C GLU A 47 1.61 -16.17 -2.39
N TYR A 48 2.20 -15.01 -2.71
CA TYR A 48 2.88 -14.75 -3.97
C TYR A 48 4.10 -15.66 -4.14
N GLU A 49 4.97 -15.76 -3.15
CA GLU A 49 6.20 -16.54 -3.19
C GLU A 49 5.97 -18.06 -3.30
N LYS A 50 4.78 -18.58 -2.93
CA LYS A 50 4.40 -19.98 -3.14
C LYS A 50 4.13 -20.31 -4.59
N GLN A 51 3.72 -19.34 -5.41
CA GLN A 51 3.34 -19.54 -6.81
C GLN A 51 4.30 -18.86 -7.80
N SER A 52 5.35 -18.20 -7.30
CA SER A 52 6.37 -17.50 -8.08
C SER A 52 7.76 -17.93 -7.59
N PRO A 53 8.76 -18.01 -8.47
CA PRO A 53 10.15 -18.23 -8.06
C PRO A 53 10.74 -17.00 -7.36
N ASN A 54 10.11 -15.83 -7.51
CA ASN A 54 10.64 -14.55 -7.04
C ASN A 54 10.53 -14.40 -5.52
N LYS A 55 11.42 -13.58 -4.95
CA LYS A 55 11.42 -13.19 -3.55
C LYS A 55 11.06 -11.70 -3.42
N VAL A 56 10.39 -11.34 -2.33
CA VAL A 56 9.97 -9.97 -2.07
C VAL A 56 10.57 -9.46 -0.76
N LEU A 57 11.35 -8.41 -0.85
CA LEU A 57 11.89 -7.70 0.31
C LEU A 57 11.05 -6.45 0.56
N ILE A 58 10.41 -6.40 1.74
CA ILE A 58 9.50 -5.30 2.11
C ILE A 58 10.23 -4.26 2.95
N SER A 59 10.17 -3.02 2.51
CA SER A 59 10.51 -1.82 3.27
C SER A 59 9.26 -1.00 3.56
N TYR A 60 9.31 -0.21 4.63
CA TYR A 60 8.17 0.62 5.06
C TYR A 60 8.57 2.09 5.12
N GLY A 61 7.59 2.98 4.83
CA GLY A 61 7.76 4.42 4.95
C GLY A 61 6.42 5.13 4.77
N SER A 62 6.27 6.36 5.27
CA SER A 62 5.06 7.14 5.01
C SER A 62 5.00 7.59 3.54
N SER A 63 3.78 7.70 2.97
CA SER A 63 3.58 8.14 1.57
C SER A 63 4.11 9.55 1.30
N MET A 64 4.15 10.39 2.32
CA MET A 64 4.56 11.80 2.24
C MET A 64 5.09 12.26 3.59
N GLY A 65 5.55 13.51 3.66
CA GLY A 65 6.15 14.09 4.85
C GLY A 65 7.68 14.05 4.82
N GLY A 66 8.31 14.75 5.77
CA GLY A 66 9.76 14.93 5.86
C GLY A 66 10.45 14.02 6.89
N ALA A 67 9.76 12.99 7.40
CA ALA A 67 10.40 12.03 8.31
C ALA A 67 11.54 11.29 7.59
N PRO A 68 12.65 10.98 8.28
CA PRO A 68 13.79 10.30 7.65
C PRO A 68 13.45 8.95 7.02
N ASP A 69 12.43 8.26 7.52
CA ASP A 69 11.92 6.97 7.05
C ASP A 69 10.80 7.10 6.02
N SER A 70 10.35 8.31 5.69
CA SER A 70 9.34 8.51 4.65
C SER A 70 9.86 8.07 3.27
N ILE A 71 8.95 7.61 2.41
CA ILE A 71 9.29 7.19 1.04
C ILE A 71 10.00 8.31 0.26
N PRO A 72 9.54 9.59 0.30
CA PRO A 72 10.27 10.69 -0.34
C PRO A 72 11.69 10.86 0.20
N SER A 73 11.89 10.80 1.51
CA SER A 73 13.21 10.99 2.12
C SER A 73 14.17 9.83 1.80
N ARG A 74 13.67 8.61 1.71
CA ARG A 74 14.46 7.42 1.35
C ARG A 74 14.88 7.46 -0.11
N LEU A 75 13.97 7.82 -1.03
CA LEU A 75 14.30 7.99 -2.44
C LEU A 75 15.28 9.16 -2.67
N ALA A 76 15.16 10.25 -1.91
CA ALA A 76 16.09 11.38 -1.97
C ALA A 76 17.52 11.01 -1.51
N ARG A 77 17.68 9.92 -0.75
CA ARG A 77 19.00 9.34 -0.37
C ARG A 77 19.47 8.23 -1.33
N ASP A 78 18.85 8.14 -2.50
CA ASP A 78 19.15 7.13 -3.53
C ASP A 78 18.96 5.67 -3.08
N GLU A 79 18.12 5.42 -2.05
CA GLU A 79 17.74 4.06 -1.72
C GLU A 79 16.96 3.43 -2.90
N LYS A 80 17.32 2.19 -3.25
CA LYS A 80 16.78 1.54 -4.45
C LYS A 80 15.59 0.65 -4.11
N PHE A 81 14.55 0.80 -4.88
CA PHE A 81 13.35 -0.03 -4.82
C PHE A 81 12.88 -0.32 -6.24
N ASP A 82 12.28 -1.49 -6.45
CA ASP A 82 11.70 -1.89 -7.73
C ASP A 82 10.24 -1.44 -7.83
N VAL A 83 9.49 -1.56 -6.73
CA VAL A 83 8.06 -1.22 -6.65
C VAL A 83 7.80 -0.28 -5.48
N LEU A 84 7.09 0.81 -5.76
CA LEU A 84 6.54 1.71 -4.75
C LEU A 84 5.05 1.44 -4.59
N ILE A 85 4.55 1.34 -3.33
CA ILE A 85 3.11 1.23 -3.02
C ILE A 85 2.75 2.31 -2.00
N LEU A 86 2.06 3.36 -2.45
CA LEU A 86 1.77 4.52 -1.62
C LEU A 86 0.52 5.28 -2.09
N ALA A 87 0.15 6.35 -1.39
CA ALA A 87 -0.99 7.19 -1.77
C ALA A 87 -0.85 7.69 -3.22
N GLY A 88 -1.91 7.52 -4.02
CA GLY A 88 -1.91 7.80 -5.45
C GLY A 88 -1.41 9.20 -5.83
N PRO A 89 -1.82 10.29 -5.14
CA PRO A 89 -1.28 11.62 -5.42
C PRO A 89 0.24 11.74 -5.22
N ALA A 90 0.81 11.04 -4.22
CA ALA A 90 2.26 11.02 -4.00
C ALA A 90 2.98 10.18 -5.09
N LEU A 91 2.41 9.03 -5.48
CA LEU A 91 2.94 8.24 -6.60
C LEU A 91 2.96 9.04 -7.91
N GLU A 92 1.90 9.82 -8.17
CA GLU A 92 1.84 10.71 -9.33
C GLU A 92 2.97 11.73 -9.35
N GLY A 93 3.35 12.25 -8.17
CA GLY A 93 4.54 13.12 -8.03
C GLY A 93 5.82 12.40 -8.47
N PHE A 94 6.01 11.13 -8.13
CA PHE A 94 7.16 10.33 -8.54
C PHE A 94 7.15 9.97 -10.03
N ILE A 95 5.98 9.79 -10.63
CA ILE A 95 5.85 9.63 -12.07
C ILE A 95 6.29 10.92 -12.79
N LYS A 96 5.79 12.08 -12.34
CA LYS A 96 6.15 13.39 -12.92
C LYS A 96 7.63 13.73 -12.78
N SER A 97 8.26 13.33 -11.68
CA SER A 97 9.72 13.52 -11.49
C SER A 97 10.59 12.50 -12.24
N GLY A 98 9.99 11.48 -12.87
CA GLY A 98 10.72 10.43 -13.57
C GLY A 98 11.28 9.34 -12.66
N ALA A 99 10.99 9.34 -11.36
CA ALA A 99 11.43 8.28 -10.43
C ALA A 99 10.63 6.98 -10.61
N VAL A 100 9.38 7.08 -11.10
CA VAL A 100 8.50 5.95 -11.43
C VAL A 100 8.17 6.00 -12.92
N GLN A 101 8.15 4.84 -13.56
CA GLN A 101 7.89 4.70 -14.99
C GLN A 101 6.50 5.20 -15.36
N PRO A 102 6.34 6.08 -16.36
CA PRO A 102 5.04 6.43 -16.91
C PRO A 102 4.27 5.18 -17.37
N GLY A 103 2.96 5.14 -17.08
CA GLY A 103 2.12 4.00 -17.46
C GLY A 103 2.30 2.74 -16.61
N SER A 104 3.09 2.79 -15.52
CA SER A 104 3.23 1.65 -14.60
C SER A 104 2.28 1.70 -13.39
N ARG A 105 1.52 2.79 -13.23
CA ARG A 105 0.60 2.96 -12.10
C ARG A 105 -0.57 1.99 -12.16
N VAL A 106 -0.82 1.30 -11.04
CA VAL A 106 -1.97 0.44 -10.81
C VAL A 106 -2.61 0.81 -9.47
N ASP A 107 -3.86 1.26 -9.49
CA ASP A 107 -4.60 1.58 -8.28
C ASP A 107 -5.08 0.27 -7.63
N LEU A 108 -4.45 -0.14 -6.53
CA LEU A 108 -4.68 -1.42 -5.90
C LEU A 108 -5.92 -1.42 -5.00
N VAL A 109 -6.03 -0.38 -4.16
CA VAL A 109 -7.05 -0.33 -3.11
C VAL A 109 -7.53 1.10 -2.86
N ALA A 110 -8.76 1.19 -2.34
CA ALA A 110 -9.28 2.39 -1.69
C ALA A 110 -9.23 2.22 -0.17
N SER A 111 -8.83 3.27 0.54
CA SER A 111 -8.74 3.33 1.99
C SER A 111 -9.44 4.59 2.52
N VAL A 112 -9.99 4.49 3.72
CA VAL A 112 -10.75 5.56 4.38
C VAL A 112 -10.15 5.86 5.76
N ILE A 113 -10.48 7.03 6.32
CA ILE A 113 -10.00 7.48 7.62
C ILE A 113 -10.94 6.97 8.70
N GLY A 114 -10.34 6.39 9.75
CA GLY A 114 -11.03 5.97 10.94
C GLY A 114 -10.51 6.65 12.20
N VAL A 115 -11.22 6.40 13.29
CA VAL A 115 -10.95 6.91 14.63
C VAL A 115 -10.76 5.76 15.60
N ALA A 116 -9.79 5.91 16.48
CA ALA A 116 -9.54 4.97 17.56
C ALA A 116 -9.38 5.68 18.89
N VAL A 117 -9.73 4.99 19.96
CA VAL A 117 -9.48 5.33 21.36
C VAL A 117 -8.64 4.25 22.03
N LYS A 118 -8.08 4.52 23.20
CA LYS A 118 -7.42 3.48 24.01
C LYS A 118 -8.41 2.37 24.35
N ALA A 119 -7.97 1.12 24.34
CA ALA A 119 -8.81 -0.02 24.69
C ALA A 119 -9.50 0.16 26.06
N GLY A 120 -10.81 -0.06 26.08
CA GLY A 120 -11.66 0.12 27.27
C GLY A 120 -12.06 1.58 27.56
N ALA A 121 -11.58 2.56 26.80
CA ALA A 121 -12.06 3.94 26.91
C ALA A 121 -13.46 4.10 26.28
N PRO A 122 -14.29 5.02 26.76
CA PRO A 122 -15.57 5.31 26.12
C PRO A 122 -15.38 5.70 24.65
N LYS A 123 -16.19 5.09 23.78
CA LYS A 123 -16.21 5.44 22.36
C LYS A 123 -17.07 6.70 22.16
N PRO A 124 -16.51 7.81 21.65
CA PRO A 124 -17.29 9.01 21.39
C PRO A 124 -18.22 8.81 20.18
N ASP A 125 -19.26 9.60 20.09
CA ASP A 125 -20.12 9.66 18.93
C ASP A 125 -19.43 10.42 17.80
N ILE A 126 -19.23 9.75 16.67
CA ILE A 126 -18.69 10.32 15.44
C ILE A 126 -19.61 10.02 14.23
N SER A 127 -20.87 9.65 14.48
CA SER A 127 -21.79 9.16 13.44
C SER A 127 -22.24 10.23 12.45
N THR A 128 -22.15 11.49 12.82
CA THR A 128 -22.52 12.64 11.99
C THR A 128 -21.42 13.70 12.02
N VAL A 129 -21.42 14.61 11.05
CA VAL A 129 -20.47 15.73 11.02
C VAL A 129 -20.55 16.62 12.27
N PRO A 130 -21.75 17.01 12.79
CA PRO A 130 -21.85 17.71 14.05
C PRO A 130 -21.29 16.92 15.24
N ALA A 131 -21.59 15.63 15.37
CA ALA A 131 -21.09 14.80 16.46
C ALA A 131 -19.55 14.64 16.39
N LEU A 132 -18.99 14.42 15.20
CA LEU A 132 -17.54 14.42 15.01
C LEU A 132 -16.90 15.75 15.42
N LYS A 133 -17.49 16.88 15.04
CA LYS A 133 -17.01 18.21 15.42
C LYS A 133 -17.04 18.39 16.94
N GLU A 134 -18.12 18.03 17.60
CA GLU A 134 -18.26 18.10 19.05
C GLU A 134 -17.24 17.21 19.77
N THR A 135 -17.06 15.98 19.29
CA THR A 135 -16.04 15.06 19.79
C THR A 135 -14.64 15.66 19.70
N LEU A 136 -14.29 16.27 18.56
CA LEU A 136 -12.98 16.91 18.36
C LEU A 136 -12.78 18.13 19.28
N LEU A 137 -13.82 18.94 19.49
CA LEU A 137 -13.75 20.11 20.38
C LEU A 137 -13.61 19.75 21.85
N ASN A 138 -14.20 18.62 22.27
CA ASN A 138 -14.18 18.13 23.65
C ASN A 138 -12.95 17.27 23.97
N ALA A 139 -12.24 16.78 22.95
CA ALA A 139 -11.06 15.95 23.14
C ALA A 139 -9.89 16.73 23.77
N LYS A 140 -9.28 16.17 24.82
CA LYS A 140 -8.11 16.73 25.49
C LYS A 140 -6.87 16.65 24.61
N SER A 141 -6.78 15.62 23.77
CA SER A 141 -5.67 15.42 22.86
C SER A 141 -6.08 14.56 21.65
N VAL A 142 -5.61 14.94 20.47
CA VAL A 142 -5.85 14.24 19.21
C VAL A 142 -4.52 13.92 18.55
N ALA A 143 -4.31 12.68 18.13
CA ALA A 143 -3.16 12.28 17.32
C ALA A 143 -3.60 12.01 15.87
N TYR A 144 -2.81 12.45 14.90
CA TYR A 144 -3.02 12.16 13.48
C TYR A 144 -1.69 11.99 12.75
N SER A 145 -1.66 11.20 11.68
CA SER A 145 -0.41 10.87 10.98
C SER A 145 0.16 12.06 10.20
N ALA A 146 1.47 12.06 9.96
CA ALA A 146 2.11 12.99 9.03
C ALA A 146 1.97 12.57 7.54
N SER A 147 1.18 11.52 7.25
CA SER A 147 0.93 11.01 5.90
C SER A 147 -0.41 11.52 5.33
N ALA A 148 -0.97 10.82 4.34
CA ALA A 148 -2.12 11.27 3.56
C ALA A 148 -3.35 11.64 4.42
N SER A 149 -3.76 10.77 5.36
CA SER A 149 -4.92 11.05 6.22
C SER A 149 -4.73 12.27 7.09
N GLY A 150 -3.57 12.40 7.73
CA GLY A 150 -3.34 13.56 8.61
C GLY A 150 -3.09 14.86 7.84
N THR A 151 -2.58 14.79 6.62
CA THR A 151 -2.53 15.96 5.74
C THR A 151 -3.95 16.47 5.47
N TYR A 152 -4.86 15.59 5.06
CA TYR A 152 -6.27 15.93 4.87
C TYR A 152 -6.92 16.53 6.14
N LEU A 153 -6.73 15.88 7.30
CA LEU A 153 -7.29 16.38 8.55
C LEU A 153 -6.85 17.83 8.82
N SER A 154 -5.54 18.09 8.73
CA SER A 154 -4.98 19.37 9.12
C SER A 154 -5.19 20.49 8.10
N THR A 155 -5.20 20.17 6.80
CA THR A 155 -5.29 21.19 5.75
C THR A 155 -6.70 21.39 5.20
N GLU A 156 -7.60 20.42 5.39
CA GLU A 156 -8.95 20.48 4.83
C GLU A 156 -10.04 20.28 5.89
N LEU A 157 -10.01 19.16 6.64
CA LEU A 157 -11.12 18.81 7.54
C LEU A 157 -11.26 19.80 8.70
N PHE A 158 -10.19 20.11 9.44
CA PHE A 158 -10.26 21.03 10.57
C PHE A 158 -10.69 22.45 10.15
N PRO A 159 -10.15 23.02 9.05
CA PRO A 159 -10.66 24.26 8.48
C PRO A 159 -12.14 24.19 8.07
N LYS A 160 -12.56 23.12 7.36
CA LYS A 160 -13.95 22.92 6.92
C LYS A 160 -14.94 22.85 8.08
N LEU A 161 -14.53 22.24 9.19
CA LEU A 161 -15.33 22.19 10.42
C LEU A 161 -15.27 23.49 11.23
N GLY A 162 -14.42 24.46 10.88
CA GLY A 162 -14.22 25.70 11.60
C GLY A 162 -13.56 25.53 12.99
N ILE A 163 -12.70 24.50 13.14
CA ILE A 163 -12.03 24.14 14.41
C ILE A 163 -10.49 24.17 14.32
N ALA A 164 -9.93 24.68 13.24
CA ALA A 164 -8.49 24.64 12.99
C ALA A 164 -7.68 25.29 14.13
N GLU A 165 -8.14 26.43 14.68
CA GLU A 165 -7.47 27.08 15.80
C GLU A 165 -7.45 26.22 17.06
N GLN A 166 -8.59 25.57 17.40
CA GLN A 166 -8.66 24.67 18.55
C GLN A 166 -7.74 23.45 18.34
N MET A 167 -7.80 22.85 17.15
CA MET A 167 -6.96 21.69 16.83
C MET A 167 -5.46 22.01 16.82
N SER A 168 -5.06 23.23 16.53
CA SER A 168 -3.65 23.64 16.65
C SER A 168 -3.10 23.54 18.08
N LYS A 169 -3.97 23.57 19.10
CA LYS A 169 -3.62 23.48 20.52
C LYS A 169 -3.68 22.05 21.06
N THR A 170 -4.62 21.24 20.57
CA THR A 170 -4.91 19.89 21.09
C THR A 170 -4.50 18.76 20.19
N ALA A 171 -4.29 19.00 18.89
CA ALA A 171 -3.96 17.96 17.93
C ALA A 171 -2.46 17.91 17.63
N LYS A 172 -1.89 16.70 17.64
CA LYS A 172 -0.47 16.45 17.43
C LYS A 172 -0.26 15.58 16.19
N LYS A 173 0.62 16.05 15.31
CA LYS A 173 1.08 15.31 14.13
C LYS A 173 2.14 14.28 14.52
N ILE A 174 1.93 13.01 14.15
CA ILE A 174 2.81 11.88 14.43
C ILE A 174 3.59 11.53 13.17
N TYR A 175 4.92 11.50 13.24
CA TYR A 175 5.81 11.37 12.07
C TYR A 175 6.30 9.95 11.82
N SER A 176 6.87 9.29 12.82
CA SER A 176 7.66 8.05 12.63
C SER A 176 7.07 6.82 13.32
N GLU A 177 5.86 6.93 13.89
CA GLU A 177 5.15 5.79 14.47
C GLU A 177 3.69 5.77 14.06
N ARG A 178 3.02 4.64 14.27
CA ARG A 178 1.57 4.53 14.00
C ARG A 178 0.79 5.30 15.08
N VAL A 179 -0.23 6.05 14.65
CA VAL A 179 -1.08 6.81 15.57
C VAL A 179 -1.76 5.90 16.60
N GLY A 180 -2.19 4.70 16.19
CA GLY A 180 -2.77 3.72 17.11
C GLY A 180 -1.83 3.34 18.27
N THR A 181 -0.52 3.31 18.06
CA THR A 181 0.46 3.04 19.12
C THR A 181 0.52 4.18 20.15
N VAL A 182 0.43 5.43 19.69
CA VAL A 182 0.35 6.63 20.55
C VAL A 182 -0.91 6.57 21.42
N VAL A 183 -2.05 6.23 20.82
CA VAL A 183 -3.33 6.07 21.54
C VAL A 183 -3.28 4.92 22.53
N ALA A 184 -2.73 3.77 22.15
CA ALA A 184 -2.63 2.59 23.02
C ALA A 184 -1.84 2.89 24.32
N ARG A 185 -0.76 3.70 24.22
CA ARG A 185 0.02 4.15 25.38
C ARG A 185 -0.73 5.17 26.25
N GLY A 186 -1.77 5.81 25.71
CA GLY A 186 -2.51 6.89 26.37
C GLY A 186 -1.90 8.28 26.16
N ASP A 187 -1.00 8.45 25.21
CA ASP A 187 -0.37 9.75 24.87
C ASP A 187 -1.32 10.64 24.06
N ALA A 188 -2.41 10.07 23.54
CA ALA A 188 -3.51 10.79 22.91
C ALA A 188 -4.85 10.09 23.25
N GLU A 189 -5.90 10.91 23.43
CA GLU A 189 -7.27 10.44 23.69
C GLU A 189 -7.90 9.87 22.41
N LEU A 190 -7.75 10.59 21.31
CA LEU A 190 -8.25 10.19 19.99
C LEU A 190 -7.12 10.03 19.00
N GLY A 191 -7.22 9.01 18.14
CA GLY A 191 -6.28 8.79 17.04
C GLY A 191 -6.99 8.69 15.70
N PHE A 192 -6.50 9.43 14.70
CA PHE A 192 -7.01 9.42 13.34
C PHE A 192 -5.94 8.90 12.37
N GLN A 193 -6.25 7.83 11.65
CA GLN A 193 -5.37 7.24 10.65
C GLN A 193 -6.21 6.46 9.62
N GLN A 194 -5.57 5.92 8.58
CA GLN A 194 -6.24 4.96 7.70
C GLN A 194 -6.74 3.77 8.52
N VAL A 195 -7.96 3.28 8.24
CA VAL A 195 -8.56 2.15 8.96
C VAL A 195 -7.63 0.95 9.02
N SER A 196 -6.98 0.64 7.90
CA SER A 196 -6.01 -0.47 7.77
C SER A 196 -4.75 -0.34 8.65
N GLU A 197 -4.44 0.87 9.09
CA GLU A 197 -3.32 1.13 10.01
C GLU A 197 -3.74 1.08 11.48
N LEU A 198 -5.03 1.27 11.77
CA LEU A 198 -5.58 1.20 13.13
C LEU A 198 -5.93 -0.23 13.53
N ILE A 199 -6.66 -0.96 12.67
CA ILE A 199 -7.16 -2.32 12.97
C ILE A 199 -6.09 -3.27 13.55
N PRO A 200 -4.84 -3.32 13.06
CA PRO A 200 -3.85 -4.28 13.54
C PRO A 200 -3.18 -3.89 14.86
N ILE A 201 -3.48 -2.71 15.41
CA ILE A 201 -2.78 -2.21 16.61
C ILE A 201 -3.44 -2.75 17.88
N PRO A 202 -2.71 -3.50 18.73
CA PRO A 202 -3.24 -3.91 20.02
C PRO A 202 -3.34 -2.73 20.99
N GLY A 203 -4.28 -2.80 21.92
CA GLY A 203 -4.44 -1.80 22.98
C GLY A 203 -5.25 -0.55 22.55
N ILE A 204 -5.93 -0.61 21.42
CA ILE A 204 -6.92 0.38 21.01
C ILE A 204 -8.27 -0.26 20.73
N ASP A 205 -9.33 0.53 20.83
CA ASP A 205 -10.65 0.22 20.32
C ASP A 205 -10.94 1.10 19.10
N PHE A 206 -11.25 0.45 17.98
CA PHE A 206 -11.72 1.14 16.79
C PHE A 206 -13.12 1.70 17.06
N VAL A 207 -13.28 3.01 16.89
CA VAL A 207 -14.55 3.72 17.10
C VAL A 207 -15.44 3.58 15.87
N GLY A 208 -14.85 3.86 14.68
CA GLY A 208 -15.55 3.86 13.42
C GLY A 208 -14.82 4.67 12.37
N GLU A 209 -15.40 4.74 11.17
CA GLU A 209 -14.98 5.65 10.11
C GLU A 209 -15.57 7.05 10.36
N ILE A 210 -14.89 8.11 9.92
CA ILE A 210 -15.48 9.46 9.97
C ILE A 210 -16.67 9.56 9.01
N PRO A 211 -17.63 10.49 9.22
CA PRO A 211 -18.83 10.61 8.39
C PRO A 211 -18.53 10.75 6.90
N VAL A 212 -19.33 10.13 6.05
CA VAL A 212 -19.12 10.08 4.59
C VAL A 212 -19.04 11.45 3.94
N GLU A 213 -19.75 12.46 4.48
CA GLU A 213 -19.78 13.83 3.97
C GLU A 213 -18.45 14.58 4.14
N VAL A 214 -17.61 14.08 5.03
CA VAL A 214 -16.28 14.60 5.32
C VAL A 214 -15.20 13.52 5.25
N GLN A 215 -15.54 12.36 4.69
CA GLN A 215 -14.58 11.29 4.47
C GLN A 215 -13.67 11.60 3.29
N GLN A 216 -12.39 11.30 3.41
CA GLN A 216 -11.48 11.24 2.28
C GLN A 216 -11.15 9.79 1.94
N THR A 217 -11.60 9.34 0.77
CA THR A 217 -11.15 8.07 0.21
C THR A 217 -9.81 8.27 -0.51
N VAL A 218 -8.78 7.60 -0.03
CA VAL A 218 -7.45 7.64 -0.64
C VAL A 218 -7.22 6.36 -1.44
N LEU A 219 -6.85 6.51 -2.72
CA LEU A 219 -6.35 5.39 -3.51
C LEU A 219 -4.90 5.12 -3.13
N PHE A 220 -4.57 3.85 -2.86
CA PHE A 220 -3.19 3.41 -2.74
C PHE A 220 -2.83 2.63 -4.00
N SER A 221 -1.76 3.10 -4.63
CA SER A 221 -1.36 2.68 -5.97
C SER A 221 0.04 2.09 -5.94
N ALA A 222 0.28 1.08 -6.77
CA ALA A 222 1.60 0.56 -7.07
C ALA A 222 2.17 1.22 -8.32
N GLY A 223 3.48 1.36 -8.40
CA GLY A 223 4.21 1.79 -9.58
C GLY A 223 5.61 1.19 -9.61
N VAL A 224 6.11 0.92 -10.81
CA VAL A 224 7.47 0.41 -11.04
C VAL A 224 8.43 1.57 -11.16
N THR A 225 9.55 1.52 -10.44
CA THR A 225 10.58 2.58 -10.49
C THR A 225 11.31 2.59 -11.84
N SER A 226 11.91 3.74 -12.18
CA SER A 226 12.68 3.86 -13.40
C SER A 226 14.01 3.08 -13.36
N ASN A 227 14.51 2.76 -12.16
CA ASN A 227 15.75 2.02 -11.93
C ASN A 227 15.47 0.56 -11.49
N VAL A 228 14.36 0.00 -11.92
CA VAL A 228 13.94 -1.38 -11.59
C VAL A 228 14.97 -2.42 -12.05
N ASN A 229 15.29 -3.39 -11.17
CA ASN A 229 16.21 -4.49 -11.49
C ASN A 229 15.53 -5.57 -12.35
N SER A 230 14.27 -5.90 -12.04
CA SER A 230 13.48 -6.90 -12.76
C SER A 230 12.07 -6.37 -13.05
N LEU A 231 11.90 -5.83 -14.25
CA LEU A 231 10.62 -5.25 -14.68
C LEU A 231 9.50 -6.30 -14.73
N GLU A 232 9.79 -7.47 -15.28
CA GLU A 232 8.79 -8.54 -15.41
C GLU A 232 8.35 -9.07 -14.05
N ALA A 233 9.29 -9.34 -13.14
CA ALA A 233 8.97 -9.80 -11.79
C ALA A 233 8.18 -8.74 -11.00
N SER A 234 8.51 -7.45 -11.16
CA SER A 234 7.79 -6.34 -10.53
C SER A 234 6.36 -6.21 -11.04
N ARG A 235 6.17 -6.34 -12.36
CA ARG A 235 4.83 -6.36 -12.99
C ARG A 235 4.01 -7.57 -12.57
N ASP A 236 4.62 -8.74 -12.46
CA ASP A 236 3.98 -9.97 -12.00
C ASP A 236 3.49 -9.83 -10.55
N LEU A 237 4.34 -9.29 -9.66
CA LEU A 237 3.93 -8.99 -8.29
C LEU A 237 2.74 -8.01 -8.25
N ILE A 238 2.79 -6.90 -8.98
CA ILE A 238 1.70 -5.92 -9.02
C ILE A 238 0.43 -6.58 -9.58
N ALA A 239 0.54 -7.42 -10.61
CA ALA A 239 -0.58 -8.16 -11.18
C ALA A 239 -1.23 -9.10 -10.15
N PHE A 240 -0.43 -9.80 -9.35
CA PHE A 240 -0.92 -10.61 -8.24
C PHE A 240 -1.66 -9.76 -7.19
N LEU A 241 -1.06 -8.66 -6.74
CA LEU A 241 -1.66 -7.76 -5.76
C LEU A 241 -2.97 -7.12 -6.24
N ALA A 242 -3.13 -6.91 -7.55
CA ALA A 242 -4.34 -6.38 -8.19
C ALA A 242 -5.38 -7.45 -8.53
N SER A 243 -5.11 -8.71 -8.22
CA SER A 243 -5.96 -9.84 -8.63
C SER A 243 -7.11 -10.12 -7.65
N SER A 244 -8.13 -10.84 -8.14
CA SER A 244 -9.21 -11.36 -7.29
C SER A 244 -8.72 -12.35 -6.21
N LYS A 245 -7.56 -12.98 -6.40
CA LYS A 245 -6.95 -13.86 -5.40
C LYS A 245 -6.48 -13.08 -4.16
N ALA A 246 -5.95 -11.87 -4.35
CA ALA A 246 -5.50 -11.02 -3.26
C ALA A 246 -6.65 -10.33 -2.51
N ALA A 247 -7.82 -10.18 -3.14
CA ALA A 247 -8.94 -9.40 -2.62
C ALA A 247 -9.40 -9.77 -1.21
N PRO A 248 -9.57 -11.07 -0.82
CA PRO A 248 -9.99 -11.42 0.54
C PRO A 248 -8.98 -10.98 1.61
N THR A 249 -7.67 -11.14 1.35
CA THR A 249 -6.61 -10.73 2.27
C THR A 249 -6.55 -9.21 2.41
N ILE A 250 -6.75 -8.48 1.31
CA ILE A 250 -6.86 -7.01 1.29
C ILE A 250 -8.06 -6.53 2.12
N GLN A 251 -9.24 -7.16 1.94
CA GLN A 251 -10.45 -6.81 2.70
C GLN A 251 -10.27 -7.06 4.20
N LYS A 252 -9.66 -8.19 4.58
CA LYS A 252 -9.34 -8.51 5.97
C LYS A 252 -8.41 -7.47 6.61
N ALA A 253 -7.54 -6.83 5.82
CA ALA A 253 -6.69 -5.74 6.28
C ALA A 253 -7.42 -4.37 6.37
N GLY A 254 -8.73 -4.30 6.16
CA GLY A 254 -9.52 -3.07 6.26
C GLY A 254 -9.43 -2.17 5.03
N LEU A 255 -9.15 -2.75 3.86
CA LEU A 255 -9.02 -2.03 2.59
C LEU A 255 -10.08 -2.51 1.60
N LYS A 256 -10.46 -1.65 0.65
CA LYS A 256 -11.36 -2.01 -0.45
C LYS A 256 -10.53 -2.30 -1.72
N PRO A 257 -10.46 -3.56 -2.19
CA PRO A 257 -9.75 -3.89 -3.44
C PRO A 257 -10.47 -3.29 -4.65
N LEU A 258 -9.71 -2.82 -5.64
CA LEU A 258 -10.26 -2.16 -6.84
C LEU A 258 -10.31 -3.08 -8.06
N LEU A 259 -9.49 -4.15 -8.10
CA LEU A 259 -9.40 -5.11 -9.22
C LEU A 259 -9.22 -4.41 -10.59
N PRO A 260 -8.24 -3.53 -10.77
CA PRO A 260 -8.08 -2.74 -11.96
C PRO A 260 -7.61 -3.57 -13.16
N ALA A 261 -7.87 -3.09 -14.38
CA ALA A 261 -7.14 -3.56 -15.56
C ALA A 261 -5.66 -3.16 -15.44
N LEU A 262 -4.76 -4.02 -15.90
CA LEU A 262 -3.33 -3.74 -15.86
C LEU A 262 -2.92 -2.96 -17.11
N PRO A 263 -2.15 -1.86 -16.98
CA PRO A 263 -1.81 -0.99 -18.11
C PRO A 263 -0.85 -1.61 -19.13
N TRP A 264 -0.26 -2.77 -18.82
CA TRP A 264 0.67 -3.51 -19.69
C TRP A 264 0.12 -4.83 -20.23
N LYS A 265 -1.19 -5.10 -20.07
CA LYS A 265 -1.88 -6.29 -20.62
C LYS A 265 -2.80 -5.90 -21.75
#